data_4d80fa584352fda3b11a154cde134a2b
#
_entry.id   4d80fa584352fda3b11a154cde134a2b
#
_cell.length_a   1.000
_cell.length_b   1.000
_cell.length_c   1.000
_cell.angle_alpha   90.00
_cell.angle_beta   90.00
_cell.angle_gamma   90.00
#
_symmetry.space_group_name_H-M   'P 1'
#
loop_
_entity.id
_entity.type
_entity.pdbx_description
1 polymer ?
#
loop_
_entity_poly.entity_id
_entity_poly.type
_entity_poly.pdbx_seq_one_letter_code
_entity_poly.pdbx_strand_id
1 'polypeptide(L)'
;EAERLGVKSICEDKCEGIKKTADGFLINGRYRAREIIICTGGCASPSQGSDGSGYKLLSSLGHTVTELYPSLVQLTSPDKQLRQLKGMRVHDAVISAAGRTSRGELLFTDYGLSGIAAMEISADIAKAAKRSPVSASLDLIPSMGEREIADFLSGLGGKCEDMLIGILPRAVGA
;
A
#
# COMPACT_ATOMS: atom_id res chain seq x y z
N GLU A 1 11.09 29.87 7.01
CA GLU A 1 11.90 29.93 5.77
C GLU A 1 11.08 30.50 4.61
N ALA A 2 9.84 30.05 4.36
CA ALA A 2 8.99 30.55 3.28
C ALA A 2 8.75 32.05 3.37
N GLU A 3 8.42 32.57 4.57
CA GLU A 3 8.24 34.00 4.81
C GLU A 3 9.51 34.79 4.57
N ARG A 4 10.68 34.27 4.97
CA ARG A 4 11.99 34.89 4.72
C ARG A 4 12.29 35.02 3.22
N LEU A 5 11.76 34.13 2.41
CA LEU A 5 11.86 34.15 0.95
C LEU A 5 10.74 34.98 0.28
N GLY A 6 9.93 35.70 1.07
CA GLY A 6 8.87 36.54 0.55
C GLY A 6 7.61 35.79 0.11
N VAL A 7 7.47 34.51 0.48
CA VAL A 7 6.26 33.75 0.18
C VAL A 7 5.12 34.23 1.08
N LYS A 8 4.02 34.62 0.48
CA LYS A 8 2.80 34.99 1.20
C LYS A 8 1.95 33.75 1.47
N SER A 9 1.78 33.39 2.73
CA SER A 9 0.88 32.33 3.16
C SER A 9 -0.51 32.89 3.47
N ILE A 10 -1.55 32.22 2.97
CA ILE A 10 -2.95 32.57 3.23
C ILE A 10 -3.59 31.31 3.84
N CYS A 11 -3.92 31.38 5.12
CA CYS A 11 -4.59 30.32 5.85
C CYS A 11 -6.11 30.49 5.83
N GLU A 12 -6.84 29.42 6.17
CA GLU A 12 -8.31 29.39 6.26
C GLU A 12 -9.04 29.78 4.97
N ASP A 13 -8.36 29.64 3.84
CA ASP A 13 -8.87 29.96 2.51
C ASP A 13 -8.82 28.75 1.60
N LYS A 14 -9.86 27.92 1.67
CA LYS A 14 -9.97 26.73 0.84
C LYS A 14 -10.08 27.11 -0.64
N CYS A 15 -9.30 26.47 -1.49
CA CYS A 15 -9.44 26.60 -2.93
C CYS A 15 -10.69 25.84 -3.40
N GLU A 16 -11.73 26.56 -3.80
CA GLU A 16 -13.01 26.01 -4.28
C GLU A 16 -13.10 25.96 -5.80
N GLY A 17 -12.30 26.75 -6.50
CA GLY A 17 -12.32 26.77 -7.94
C GLY A 17 -11.12 27.43 -8.58
N ILE A 18 -10.75 26.94 -9.76
CA ILE A 18 -9.67 27.44 -10.59
C ILE A 18 -10.21 27.60 -12.01
N LYS A 19 -9.97 28.76 -12.62
CA LYS A 19 -10.29 29.02 -14.02
C LYS A 19 -9.04 29.39 -14.78
N LYS A 20 -8.84 28.78 -15.96
CA LYS A 20 -7.79 29.18 -16.89
C LYS A 20 -8.20 30.51 -17.56
N THR A 21 -7.27 31.44 -17.67
CA THR A 21 -7.42 32.75 -18.33
C THR A 21 -6.39 32.88 -19.46
N ALA A 22 -6.43 33.95 -20.24
CA ALA A 22 -5.45 34.17 -21.31
C ALA A 22 -4.00 34.23 -20.74
N ASP A 23 -3.82 34.84 -19.55
CA ASP A 23 -2.51 35.12 -18.97
C ASP A 23 -2.18 34.22 -17.77
N GLY A 24 -2.87 33.09 -17.58
CA GLY A 24 -2.64 32.18 -16.46
C GLY A 24 -3.91 31.66 -15.82
N PHE A 25 -4.05 31.82 -14.50
CA PHE A 25 -5.14 31.22 -13.72
C PHE A 25 -5.75 32.21 -12.76
N LEU A 26 -7.06 32.06 -12.53
CA LEU A 26 -7.83 32.77 -11.53
C LEU A 26 -8.36 31.78 -10.50
N ILE A 27 -7.91 31.91 -9.23
CA ILE A 27 -8.26 31.04 -8.11
C ILE A 27 -9.32 31.74 -7.26
N ASN A 28 -10.40 31.05 -6.91
CA ASN A 28 -11.53 31.57 -6.11
C ASN A 28 -12.11 32.89 -6.63
N GLY A 29 -11.93 33.22 -7.92
CA GLY A 29 -12.38 34.48 -8.48
C GLY A 29 -11.58 35.72 -8.04
N ARG A 30 -10.52 35.57 -7.24
CA ARG A 30 -9.79 36.70 -6.63
C ARG A 30 -8.27 36.66 -6.75
N TYR A 31 -7.65 35.49 -6.73
CA TYR A 31 -6.19 35.39 -6.87
C TYR A 31 -5.78 35.09 -8.30
N ARG A 32 -4.82 35.82 -8.82
CA ARG A 32 -4.27 35.63 -10.16
C ARG A 32 -2.86 35.05 -10.05
N ALA A 33 -2.55 34.06 -10.87
CA ALA A 33 -1.21 33.46 -10.99
C ALA A 33 -0.94 33.08 -12.43
N ARG A 34 0.31 33.18 -12.86
CA ARG A 34 0.73 32.69 -14.18
C ARG A 34 0.79 31.18 -14.21
N GLU A 35 1.23 30.58 -13.11
CA GLU A 35 1.37 29.14 -12.91
C GLU A 35 0.79 28.75 -11.55
N ILE A 36 0.33 27.52 -11.45
CA ILE A 36 -0.18 26.94 -10.19
C ILE A 36 0.43 25.57 -9.95
N ILE A 37 0.65 25.25 -8.69
CA ILE A 37 1.04 23.91 -8.23
C ILE A 37 -0.03 23.44 -7.26
N ILE A 38 -0.64 22.30 -7.53
CA ILE A 38 -1.69 21.71 -6.70
C ILE A 38 -1.08 20.62 -5.82
N CYS A 39 -0.96 20.87 -4.52
CA CYS A 39 -0.36 20.00 -3.54
C CYS A 39 -1.33 19.66 -2.40
N THR A 40 -2.58 19.35 -2.74
CA THR A 40 -3.69 19.14 -1.78
C THR A 40 -3.74 17.73 -1.20
N GLY A 41 -2.78 16.87 -1.53
CA GLY A 41 -2.80 15.45 -1.16
C GLY A 41 -3.83 14.64 -1.97
N GLY A 42 -4.01 13.39 -1.57
CA GLY A 42 -4.96 12.45 -2.18
C GLY A 42 -6.21 12.24 -1.34
N CYS A 43 -6.65 10.96 -1.21
CA CYS A 43 -7.83 10.56 -0.43
C CYS A 43 -7.48 9.75 0.83
N ALA A 44 -6.22 9.69 1.24
CA ALA A 44 -5.76 8.75 2.26
C ALA A 44 -6.08 9.19 3.70
N SER A 45 -6.37 10.48 3.94
CA SER A 45 -6.65 11.00 5.28
C SER A 45 -7.63 12.18 5.22
N PRO A 46 -8.92 11.93 4.98
CA PRO A 46 -9.91 13.00 4.81
C PRO A 46 -10.03 13.91 6.04
N SER A 47 -9.89 13.36 7.24
CA SER A 47 -9.92 14.13 8.50
C SER A 47 -8.74 15.10 8.67
N GLN A 48 -7.67 14.90 7.90
CA GLN A 48 -6.49 15.76 7.89
C GLN A 48 -6.40 16.62 6.60
N GLY A 49 -7.48 16.71 5.83
CA GLY A 49 -7.55 17.52 4.62
C GLY A 49 -7.20 16.81 3.32
N SER A 50 -6.73 15.54 3.35
CA SER A 50 -6.52 14.73 2.15
C SER A 50 -7.82 14.02 1.73
N ASP A 51 -8.80 14.83 1.30
CA ASP A 51 -10.19 14.43 1.00
C ASP A 51 -10.45 14.23 -0.51
N GLY A 52 -9.43 14.35 -1.35
CA GLY A 52 -9.53 14.23 -2.80
C GLY A 52 -10.08 15.48 -3.50
N SER A 53 -10.26 16.60 -2.80
CA SER A 53 -10.80 17.85 -3.39
C SER A 53 -9.94 18.36 -4.55
N GLY A 54 -8.61 18.16 -4.50
CA GLY A 54 -7.71 18.53 -5.60
C GLY A 54 -7.99 17.82 -6.92
N TYR A 55 -8.50 16.60 -6.89
CA TYR A 55 -8.87 15.89 -8.12
C TYR A 55 -10.03 16.57 -8.86
N LYS A 56 -10.98 17.15 -8.11
CA LYS A 56 -12.09 17.91 -8.71
C LYS A 56 -11.58 19.18 -9.39
N LEU A 57 -10.62 19.86 -8.76
CA LEU A 57 -9.98 21.05 -9.33
C LEU A 57 -9.24 20.71 -10.61
N LEU A 58 -8.46 19.62 -10.62
CA LEU A 58 -7.76 19.15 -11.82
C LEU A 58 -8.72 18.76 -12.94
N SER A 59 -9.80 18.04 -12.61
CA SER A 59 -10.82 17.67 -13.61
C SER A 59 -11.51 18.90 -14.21
N SER A 60 -11.74 19.95 -13.41
CA SER A 60 -12.32 21.21 -13.93
C SER A 60 -11.40 21.97 -14.89
N LEU A 61 -10.10 21.67 -14.84
CA LEU A 61 -9.09 22.20 -15.76
C LEU A 61 -8.85 21.31 -16.99
N GLY A 62 -9.61 20.22 -17.14
CA GLY A 62 -9.54 19.31 -18.28
C GLY A 62 -8.59 18.12 -18.09
N HIS A 63 -8.03 17.90 -16.89
CA HIS A 63 -7.24 16.72 -16.61
C HIS A 63 -8.11 15.49 -16.35
N THR A 64 -7.65 14.33 -16.78
CA THR A 64 -8.27 13.05 -16.46
C THR A 64 -7.66 12.52 -15.16
N VAL A 65 -8.51 12.18 -14.21
CA VAL A 65 -8.12 11.46 -12.99
C VAL A 65 -8.40 9.98 -13.20
N THR A 66 -7.35 9.15 -13.15
CA THR A 66 -7.49 7.70 -13.24
C THR A 66 -8.21 7.15 -12.01
N GLU A 67 -8.75 5.94 -12.11
CA GLU A 67 -9.39 5.30 -10.98
C GLU A 67 -8.41 5.14 -9.79
N LEU A 68 -8.88 5.51 -8.60
CA LEU A 68 -8.08 5.49 -7.39
C LEU A 68 -8.23 4.14 -6.69
N TYR A 69 -7.09 3.62 -6.24
CA TYR A 69 -7.02 2.39 -5.44
C TYR A 69 -6.23 2.65 -4.15
N PRO A 70 -6.58 1.98 -3.04
CA PRO A 70 -5.72 1.96 -1.86
C PRO A 70 -4.33 1.42 -2.26
N SER A 71 -3.27 2.05 -1.76
CA SER A 71 -1.89 1.65 -1.99
C SER A 71 -1.11 1.76 -0.69
N LEU A 72 -0.13 0.91 -0.49
CA LEU A 72 0.65 0.78 0.74
C LEU A 72 -0.26 0.54 1.95
N VAL A 73 -1.27 -0.31 1.76
CA VAL A 73 -2.23 -0.71 2.79
C VAL A 73 -2.08 -2.19 3.12
N GLN A 74 -2.59 -2.55 4.27
CA GLN A 74 -2.67 -3.93 4.74
C GLN A 74 -3.67 -4.73 3.89
N LEU A 75 -3.47 -6.04 3.82
CA LEU A 75 -4.33 -6.97 3.10
C LEU A 75 -5.25 -7.69 4.08
N THR A 76 -6.53 -7.76 3.75
CA THR A 76 -7.50 -8.56 4.51
C THR A 76 -7.66 -9.93 3.87
N SER A 77 -7.81 -10.97 4.70
CA SER A 77 -8.08 -12.34 4.25
C SER A 77 -9.22 -12.97 5.05
N PRO A 78 -10.12 -13.71 4.40
CA PRO A 78 -11.12 -14.51 5.10
C PRO A 78 -10.54 -15.79 5.71
N ASP A 79 -9.31 -16.17 5.39
CA ASP A 79 -8.66 -17.38 5.84
C ASP A 79 -8.45 -17.37 7.36
N LYS A 80 -9.05 -18.34 8.04
CA LYS A 80 -8.97 -18.48 9.49
C LYS A 80 -7.60 -18.96 9.96
N GLN A 81 -6.85 -19.69 9.13
CA GLN A 81 -5.51 -20.18 9.47
C GLN A 81 -4.53 -19.01 9.61
N LEU A 82 -4.63 -18.00 8.75
CA LEU A 82 -3.80 -16.80 8.89
C LEU A 82 -4.00 -16.09 10.24
N ARG A 83 -5.20 -16.14 10.78
CA ARG A 83 -5.50 -15.52 12.09
C ARG A 83 -4.84 -16.24 13.28
N GLN A 84 -4.59 -17.54 13.14
CA GLN A 84 -3.88 -18.32 14.16
C GLN A 84 -2.39 -17.91 14.25
N LEU A 85 -1.86 -17.36 13.16
CA LEU A 85 -0.49 -16.86 13.08
C LEU A 85 -0.35 -15.39 13.51
N LYS A 86 -1.41 -14.78 14.07
CA LYS A 86 -1.42 -13.37 14.51
C LYS A 86 -0.20 -13.03 15.35
N GLY A 87 0.47 -11.95 15.00
CA GLY A 87 1.67 -11.45 15.68
C GLY A 87 2.97 -12.07 15.17
N MET A 88 2.89 -13.10 14.34
CA MET A 88 4.07 -13.68 13.74
C MET A 88 4.65 -12.75 12.67
N ARG A 89 5.98 -12.61 12.71
CA ARG A 89 6.75 -11.81 11.76
C ARG A 89 7.77 -12.69 11.05
N VAL A 90 7.78 -12.60 9.73
CA VAL A 90 8.81 -13.22 8.88
C VAL A 90 9.61 -12.08 8.26
N HIS A 91 10.90 -12.02 8.55
CA HIS A 91 11.74 -10.90 8.13
C HIS A 91 12.04 -10.90 6.63
N ASP A 92 12.07 -12.08 6.01
CA ASP A 92 12.33 -12.25 4.60
C ASP A 92 11.34 -13.27 4.03
N ALA A 93 10.30 -12.77 3.40
CA ALA A 93 9.27 -13.56 2.74
C ALA A 93 9.00 -13.01 1.36
N VAL A 94 8.47 -13.85 0.48
CA VAL A 94 7.98 -13.44 -0.83
C VAL A 94 6.47 -13.65 -0.89
N ILE A 95 5.74 -12.63 -1.32
CA ILE A 95 4.32 -12.71 -1.64
C ILE A 95 4.10 -12.50 -3.12
N SER A 96 3.31 -13.38 -3.73
CA SER A 96 2.94 -13.29 -5.15
C SER A 96 1.42 -13.29 -5.29
N ALA A 97 0.87 -12.25 -5.88
CA ALA A 97 -0.56 -12.09 -6.12
C ALA A 97 -0.83 -11.11 -7.26
N ALA A 98 -1.97 -11.24 -7.96
CA ALA A 98 -2.40 -10.32 -9.01
C ALA A 98 -1.34 -10.06 -10.11
N GLY A 99 -0.50 -11.07 -10.42
CA GLY A 99 0.59 -10.96 -11.39
C GLY A 99 1.81 -10.16 -10.92
N ARG A 100 1.89 -9.83 -9.63
CA ARG A 100 3.01 -9.12 -8.99
C ARG A 100 3.65 -9.98 -7.91
N THR A 101 4.91 -9.72 -7.67
CA THR A 101 5.71 -10.36 -6.60
C THR A 101 6.44 -9.28 -5.84
N SER A 102 6.45 -9.38 -4.51
CA SER A 102 7.23 -8.51 -3.63
C SER A 102 7.94 -9.35 -2.57
N ARG A 103 9.13 -8.92 -2.15
CA ARG A 103 9.96 -9.56 -1.12
C ARG A 103 10.26 -8.59 0.00
N GLY A 104 10.15 -9.05 1.22
CA GLY A 104 10.46 -8.26 2.40
C GLY A 104 9.79 -8.81 3.65
N GLU A 105 9.72 -7.99 4.68
CA GLU A 105 9.04 -8.35 5.92
C GLU A 105 7.55 -8.59 5.70
N LEU A 106 7.04 -9.69 6.26
CA LEU A 106 5.63 -10.05 6.31
C LEU A 106 5.18 -10.17 7.77
N LEU A 107 4.05 -9.56 8.11
CA LEU A 107 3.43 -9.62 9.42
C LEU A 107 2.04 -10.23 9.31
N PHE A 108 1.79 -11.29 10.06
CA PHE A 108 0.47 -11.90 10.19
C PHE A 108 -0.36 -11.16 11.24
N THR A 109 -1.60 -10.83 10.91
CA THR A 109 -2.53 -10.08 11.76
C THR A 109 -3.84 -10.85 11.93
N ASP A 110 -4.71 -10.36 12.79
CA ASP A 110 -6.05 -10.95 13.00
C ASP A 110 -7.01 -10.70 11.81
N TYR A 111 -6.67 -9.83 10.88
CA TYR A 111 -7.46 -9.52 9.68
C TYR A 111 -6.79 -10.00 8.39
N GLY A 112 -5.53 -10.41 8.41
CA GLY A 112 -4.79 -10.87 7.23
C GLY A 112 -3.29 -10.57 7.30
N LEU A 113 -2.74 -9.86 6.33
CA LEU A 113 -1.31 -9.63 6.16
C LEU A 113 -0.95 -8.15 6.16
N SER A 114 0.19 -7.84 6.78
CA SER A 114 0.83 -6.54 6.77
C SER A 114 2.34 -6.71 6.52
N GLY A 115 3.10 -5.66 6.66
CA GLY A 115 4.53 -5.63 6.38
C GLY A 115 4.83 -5.15 4.96
N ILE A 116 6.09 -4.87 4.70
CA ILE A 116 6.54 -4.23 3.45
C ILE A 116 6.11 -5.04 2.23
N ALA A 117 6.35 -6.36 2.24
CA ALA A 117 6.03 -7.23 1.13
C ALA A 117 4.53 -7.19 0.75
N ALA A 118 3.63 -7.23 1.73
CA ALA A 118 2.19 -7.17 1.50
C ALA A 118 1.74 -5.79 1.04
N MET A 119 2.29 -4.73 1.63
CA MET A 119 1.88 -3.36 1.34
C MET A 119 2.30 -2.90 -0.06
N GLU A 120 3.46 -3.32 -0.55
CA GLU A 120 3.95 -2.95 -1.89
C GLU A 120 3.05 -3.43 -3.03
N ILE A 121 2.46 -4.63 -2.92
CA ILE A 121 1.57 -5.16 -3.96
C ILE A 121 0.09 -4.86 -3.71
N SER A 122 -0.23 -4.14 -2.64
CA SER A 122 -1.60 -3.91 -2.20
C SER A 122 -2.48 -3.20 -3.24
N ALA A 123 -1.92 -2.27 -4.01
CA ALA A 123 -2.66 -1.58 -5.06
C ALA A 123 -3.07 -2.51 -6.21
N ASP A 124 -2.20 -3.42 -6.63
CA ASP A 124 -2.49 -4.40 -7.68
C ASP A 124 -3.55 -5.40 -7.21
N ILE A 125 -3.45 -5.85 -5.95
CA ILE A 125 -4.47 -6.71 -5.32
C ILE A 125 -5.80 -5.96 -5.21
N ALA A 126 -5.82 -4.71 -4.74
CA ALA A 126 -7.05 -3.93 -4.61
C ALA A 126 -7.75 -3.72 -5.96
N LYS A 127 -6.97 -3.50 -7.02
CA LYS A 127 -7.46 -3.40 -8.39
C LYS A 127 -8.06 -4.72 -8.90
N ALA A 128 -7.38 -5.84 -8.67
CA ALA A 128 -7.84 -7.16 -9.10
C ALA A 128 -9.08 -7.62 -8.29
N ALA A 129 -9.10 -7.36 -7.00
CA ALA A 129 -10.16 -7.74 -6.07
C ALA A 129 -11.53 -7.11 -6.39
N LYS A 130 -11.57 -6.01 -7.15
CA LYS A 130 -12.84 -5.47 -7.67
C LYS A 130 -13.59 -6.43 -8.60
N ARG A 131 -12.87 -7.35 -9.24
CA ARG A 131 -13.44 -8.28 -10.22
C ARG A 131 -13.74 -9.65 -9.61
N SER A 132 -12.83 -10.13 -8.75
CA SER A 132 -12.94 -11.44 -8.12
C SER A 132 -11.99 -11.52 -6.91
N PRO A 133 -12.24 -12.46 -5.97
CA PRO A 133 -11.27 -12.78 -4.93
C PRO A 133 -9.89 -13.05 -5.53
N VAL A 134 -8.84 -12.57 -4.87
CA VAL A 134 -7.45 -12.73 -5.31
C VAL A 134 -6.76 -13.75 -4.42
N SER A 135 -6.23 -14.80 -5.04
CA SER A 135 -5.33 -15.74 -4.34
C SER A 135 -3.92 -15.17 -4.27
N ALA A 136 -3.29 -15.34 -3.11
CA ALA A 136 -1.90 -15.01 -2.90
C ALA A 136 -1.10 -16.29 -2.55
N SER A 137 0.11 -16.38 -3.05
CA SER A 137 1.12 -17.38 -2.66
C SER A 137 2.14 -16.73 -1.75
N LEU A 138 2.51 -17.40 -0.68
CA LEU A 138 3.54 -16.95 0.26
C LEU A 138 4.70 -17.95 0.25
N ASP A 139 5.90 -17.44 0.02
CA ASP A 139 7.15 -18.16 0.25
C ASP A 139 7.79 -17.56 1.51
N LEU A 140 7.85 -18.34 2.57
CA LEU A 140 8.34 -17.93 3.88
C LEU A 140 9.82 -18.24 4.08
N ILE A 141 10.45 -18.93 3.10
CA ILE A 141 11.88 -19.33 3.15
C ILE A 141 12.52 -19.09 1.76
N PRO A 142 12.45 -17.87 1.22
CA PRO A 142 12.90 -17.60 -0.15
C PRO A 142 14.43 -17.73 -0.36
N SER A 143 15.17 -18.04 0.70
CA SER A 143 16.61 -18.32 0.65
C SER A 143 16.93 -19.78 0.34
N MET A 144 15.93 -20.67 0.36
CA MET A 144 16.11 -22.10 0.10
C MET A 144 15.19 -22.55 -1.04
N GLY A 145 15.71 -23.34 -1.96
CA GLY A 145 14.90 -23.98 -3.00
C GLY A 145 14.10 -25.16 -2.46
N GLU A 146 13.01 -25.56 -3.14
CA GLU A 146 12.16 -26.68 -2.72
C GLU A 146 12.95 -27.98 -2.48
N ARG A 147 13.96 -28.28 -3.31
CA ARG A 147 14.83 -29.46 -3.15
C ARG A 147 15.68 -29.36 -1.88
N GLU A 148 16.25 -28.21 -1.63
CA GLU A 148 17.07 -27.98 -0.43
C GLU A 148 16.23 -28.13 0.84
N ILE A 149 14.99 -27.60 0.82
CA ILE A 149 14.04 -27.77 1.93
C ILE A 149 13.67 -29.25 2.10
N ALA A 150 13.38 -29.96 1.02
CA ALA A 150 13.04 -31.39 1.06
C ALA A 150 14.21 -32.24 1.59
N ASP A 151 15.44 -31.99 1.11
CA ASP A 151 16.64 -32.67 1.56
C ASP A 151 16.91 -32.37 3.06
N PHE A 152 16.80 -31.15 3.47
CA PHE A 152 16.96 -30.74 4.85
C PHE A 152 15.94 -31.45 5.77
N LEU A 153 14.65 -31.43 5.41
CA LEU A 153 13.59 -32.07 6.19
C LEU A 153 13.77 -33.61 6.23
N SER A 154 14.22 -34.23 5.14
CA SER A 154 14.48 -35.67 5.08
C SER A 154 15.65 -36.11 5.98
N GLY A 155 16.62 -35.22 6.20
CA GLY A 155 17.76 -35.44 7.09
C GLY A 155 17.47 -35.30 8.59
N LEU A 156 16.37 -34.66 8.96
CA LEU A 156 16.06 -34.32 10.36
C LEU A 156 15.22 -35.43 11.01
N GLY A 157 15.07 -36.53 10.83
CA GLY A 157 14.24 -37.58 11.48
C GLY A 157 13.42 -37.05 12.65
N GLY A 158 12.11 -37.18 12.62
CA GLY A 158 11.22 -36.68 13.65
C GLY A 158 9.82 -36.30 13.12
N LYS A 159 9.03 -35.58 13.91
CA LYS A 159 7.73 -35.04 13.49
C LYS A 159 7.93 -33.79 12.64
N CYS A 160 7.12 -33.61 11.60
CA CYS A 160 7.18 -32.41 10.72
C CYS A 160 7.12 -31.09 11.51
N GLU A 161 6.35 -31.04 12.57
CA GLU A 161 6.21 -29.88 13.47
C GLU A 161 7.57 -29.46 14.09
N ASP A 162 8.39 -30.43 14.50
CA ASP A 162 9.68 -30.18 15.12
C ASP A 162 10.76 -29.83 14.08
N MET A 163 10.60 -30.31 12.84
CA MET A 163 11.57 -30.09 11.76
C MET A 163 11.60 -28.64 11.26
N LEU A 164 10.46 -27.94 11.33
CA LEU A 164 10.34 -26.54 10.89
C LEU A 164 10.80 -25.55 11.98
N ILE A 165 10.96 -26.01 13.23
CA ILE A 165 11.48 -25.18 14.32
C ILE A 165 12.95 -24.85 14.05
N GLY A 166 13.25 -23.56 13.83
CA GLY A 166 14.59 -23.08 13.51
C GLY A 166 14.72 -22.54 12.07
N ILE A 167 13.81 -22.92 11.16
CA ILE A 167 13.70 -22.30 9.85
C ILE A 167 12.55 -21.30 9.84
N LEU A 168 11.43 -21.67 10.43
CA LEU A 168 10.23 -20.83 10.56
C LEU A 168 9.90 -20.53 12.02
N PRO A 169 9.22 -19.41 12.31
CA PRO A 169 8.65 -19.19 13.63
C PRO A 169 7.74 -20.35 14.04
N ARG A 170 7.80 -20.74 15.31
CA ARG A 170 7.14 -21.94 15.86
C ARG A 170 5.65 -22.07 15.51
N ALA A 171 4.97 -20.95 15.35
CA ALA A 171 3.54 -20.91 15.02
C ALA A 171 3.19 -21.37 13.58
N VAL A 172 4.15 -21.49 12.67
CA VAL A 172 3.93 -21.97 11.29
C VAL A 172 4.06 -23.48 11.19
N GLY A 173 4.85 -24.09 12.08
CA GLY A 173 5.08 -25.54 12.11
C GLY A 173 4.03 -26.31 12.92
N ALA A 174 3.12 -25.64 13.60
CA ALA A 174 2.05 -26.22 14.38
C ALA A 174 0.72 -26.21 13.63
#